data_5a9cb72cd08cd5667c9a63f9d86e6253
#
_entry.id   5a9cb72cd08cd5667c9a63f9d86e6253
#
_cell.length_a   1.000
_cell.length_b   1.000
_cell.length_c   1.000
_cell.angle_alpha   90.00
_cell.angle_beta   90.00
_cell.angle_gamma   90.00
#
_symmetry.space_group_name_H-M   'P 1'
#
loop_
_entity.id
_entity.type
_entity.pdbx_description
1 polymer ?
#
loop_
_entity_poly.entity_id
_entity_poly.type
_entity_poly.pdbx_seq_one_letter_code
_entity_poly.pdbx_strand_id
1 'polypeptide(L)' 'MADKSNGLNKGEKTRILLLNTAERLFGQNGVTATSLREVMKVADVNMAMVHYYFKNKDGLLDAILER' A
#
# COMPACT_ATOMS: atom_id res chain seq x y z
N MET A 1 22.54 7.49 -8.02
CA MET A 1 22.06 7.35 -8.45
C MET A 1 20.74 7.75 -8.56
N ALA A 2 20.10 7.22 -9.33
CA ALA A 2 18.81 7.64 -9.59
C ALA A 2 17.97 7.67 -8.41
N ASP A 3 18.16 6.79 -7.57
CA ASP A 3 17.35 6.75 -6.53
C ASP A 3 17.45 7.83 -5.66
N LYS A 4 18.54 8.37 -5.57
CA LYS A 4 18.72 9.39 -4.77
C LYS A 4 17.93 10.50 -5.19
N SER A 5 17.62 10.63 -6.39
CA SER A 5 16.95 11.77 -6.92
C SER A 5 15.66 12.03 -6.23
N ASN A 6 14.97 11.04 -5.72
CA ASN A 6 13.74 11.30 -5.07
C ASN A 6 13.84 11.08 -3.58
N GLY A 7 15.00 10.71 -3.08
CA GLY A 7 15.21 10.59 -1.65
C GLY A 7 14.50 9.44 -1.01
N LEU A 8 13.97 8.50 -1.77
CA LEU A 8 13.25 7.39 -1.20
C LEU A 8 14.07 6.12 -1.26
N ASN A 9 14.07 5.33 -0.20
CA ASN A 9 14.69 4.03 -0.23
C ASN A 9 13.66 3.01 -0.71
N LYS A 10 14.10 1.77 -0.89
CA LYS A 10 13.24 0.74 -1.44
C LYS A 10 12.02 0.48 -0.57
N GLY A 11 12.19 0.49 0.73
CA GLY A 11 11.06 0.24 1.62
C GLY A 11 10.03 1.33 1.53
N GLU A 12 10.47 2.58 1.44
CA GLU A 12 9.53 3.68 1.33
C GLU A 12 8.78 3.64 0.02
N LYS A 13 9.45 3.22 -1.05
CA LYS A 13 8.78 3.10 -2.34
C LYS A 13 7.72 2.02 -2.28
N THR A 14 7.99 0.92 -1.59
CA THR A 14 7.03 -0.16 -1.44
C THR A 14 5.82 0.31 -0.64
N ARG A 15 6.06 1.06 0.43
CA ARG A 15 4.98 1.57 1.24
C ARG A 15 4.06 2.49 0.44
N ILE A 16 4.67 3.38 -0.34
CA ILE A 16 3.90 4.31 -1.16
C ILE A 16 3.12 3.55 -2.24
N LEU A 17 3.73 2.53 -2.82
CA LEU A 17 3.05 1.72 -3.83
C LEU A 17 1.82 1.05 -3.22
N LEU A 18 1.94 0.52 -2.01
CA LEU A 18 0.81 -0.12 -1.35
C LEU A 18 -0.29 0.89 -1.05
N LEU A 19 0.08 2.09 -0.59
CA LEU A 19 -0.90 3.11 -0.30
C LEU A 19 -1.63 3.55 -1.58
N ASN A 20 -0.90 3.78 -2.64
CA ASN A 20 -1.49 4.22 -3.90
C ASN A 20 -2.40 3.14 -4.48
N THR A 21 -1.98 1.89 -4.42
CA THR A 21 -2.76 0.78 -4.94
C THR A 21 -4.05 0.61 -4.14
N ALA A 22 -3.93 0.67 -2.81
CA ALA A 22 -5.10 0.50 -1.95
C ALA A 22 -6.10 1.64 -2.15
N GLU A 23 -5.59 2.86 -2.25
CA GLU A 23 -6.46 4.01 -2.42
C GLU A 23 -7.25 3.88 -3.71
N ARG A 24 -6.59 3.45 -4.78
CA ARG A 24 -7.27 3.26 -6.05
C ARG A 24 -8.32 2.16 -5.97
N LEU A 25 -7.98 1.03 -5.36
CA LEU A 25 -8.92 -0.09 -5.27
C LEU A 25 -10.11 0.25 -4.36
N PHE A 26 -9.85 0.96 -3.27
CA PHE A 26 -10.94 1.37 -2.39
C PHE A 26 -11.85 2.34 -3.13
N GLY A 27 -11.30 3.20 -3.96
CA GLY A 27 -12.11 4.14 -4.73
C GLY A 27 -12.93 3.45 -5.80
N GLN A 28 -12.41 2.39 -6.39
CA GLN A 28 -13.12 1.70 -7.45
C GLN A 28 -14.17 0.71 -6.92
N ASN A 29 -13.83 -0.01 -5.88
CA ASN A 29 -14.66 -1.11 -5.41
C ASN A 29 -15.29 -0.89 -4.04
N GLY A 30 -14.88 0.12 -3.34
CA GLY A 30 -15.34 0.35 -1.97
C GLY A 30 -14.43 -0.34 -0.97
N VAL A 31 -14.35 0.21 0.23
CA VAL A 31 -13.48 -0.32 1.27
C VAL A 31 -13.90 -1.73 1.66
N THR A 32 -15.19 -1.96 1.81
CA THR A 32 -15.69 -3.25 2.26
C THR A 32 -15.37 -4.36 1.25
N ALA A 33 -15.46 -4.06 -0.03
CA ALA A 33 -15.25 -5.06 -1.06
C ALA A 33 -13.77 -5.32 -1.39
N THR A 34 -12.86 -4.52 -0.86
CA THR A 34 -11.44 -4.65 -1.17
C THR A 34 -10.73 -5.31 -0.01
N SER A 35 -9.91 -6.31 -0.27
CA SER A 35 -9.17 -7.00 0.78
C SER A 35 -7.69 -6.69 0.67
N LEU A 36 -6.95 -6.96 1.75
CA LEU A 36 -5.50 -6.81 1.71
C LEU A 36 -4.88 -7.74 0.69
N ARG A 37 -5.47 -8.92 0.51
CA ARG A 37 -4.96 -9.88 -0.47
C ARG A 37 -5.06 -9.28 -1.88
N GLU A 38 -6.13 -8.57 -2.16
CA GLU A 38 -6.28 -7.94 -3.46
C GLU A 38 -5.26 -6.85 -3.67
N VAL A 39 -5.01 -6.04 -2.64
CA VAL A 39 -4.00 -5.00 -2.71
C VAL A 39 -2.63 -5.63 -2.96
N MET A 40 -2.34 -6.74 -2.25
CA MET A 40 -1.09 -7.44 -2.42
C MET A 40 -0.91 -7.91 -3.86
N LYS A 41 -1.94 -8.48 -4.43
CA LYS A 41 -1.85 -9.00 -5.79
C LYS A 41 -1.66 -7.90 -6.82
N VAL A 42 -2.41 -6.83 -6.71
CA VAL A 42 -2.32 -5.75 -7.68
C VAL A 42 -1.00 -5.00 -7.57
N ALA A 43 -0.52 -4.81 -6.35
CA ALA A 43 0.75 -4.12 -6.15
C ALA A 43 1.95 -5.04 -6.39
N ASP A 44 1.70 -6.35 -6.47
CA ASP A 44 2.75 -7.34 -6.67
C ASP A 44 3.76 -7.28 -5.51
N VAL A 45 3.26 -7.25 -4.30
CA VAL A 45 4.06 -7.21 -3.09
C VAL A 45 3.62 -8.39 -2.23
N ASN A 46 4.54 -9.10 -1.59
CA ASN A 46 4.13 -10.27 -0.82
C ASN A 46 3.42 -9.88 0.47
N MET A 47 2.64 -10.80 1.00
CA MET A 47 1.80 -10.51 2.17
C MET A 47 2.62 -10.16 3.41
N ALA A 48 3.80 -10.71 3.56
CA ALA A 48 4.65 -10.38 4.70
C ALA A 48 4.99 -8.90 4.71
N MET A 49 5.25 -8.32 3.53
CA MET A 49 5.57 -6.91 3.43
C MET A 49 4.36 -6.05 3.72
N VAL A 50 3.18 -6.48 3.27
CA VAL A 50 1.96 -5.75 3.53
C VAL A 50 1.72 -5.72 5.05
N HIS A 51 1.89 -6.85 5.73
CA HIS A 51 1.70 -6.90 7.17
C HIS A 51 2.77 -6.10 7.92
N TYR A 52 3.95 -6.06 7.39
CA TYR A 52 5.04 -5.30 8.01
C TYR A 52 4.69 -3.81 8.04
N TYR A 53 4.13 -3.28 6.96
CA TYR A 53 3.84 -1.86 6.91
C TYR A 53 2.49 -1.48 7.51
N PHE A 54 1.49 -2.31 7.36
CA PHE A 54 0.14 -1.90 7.71
C PHE A 54 -0.60 -2.83 8.65
N LYS A 55 -0.05 -3.98 8.96
CA LYS A 55 -0.63 -4.96 9.87
C LYS A 55 -1.98 -5.50 9.45
N ASN A 56 -2.97 -4.64 9.22
CA ASN A 56 -4.29 -5.09 8.83
C ASN A 56 -4.94 -4.02 7.95
N LYS A 57 -6.14 -4.28 7.51
CA LYS A 57 -6.85 -3.38 6.60
C LYS A 57 -7.14 -2.05 7.25
N ASP A 58 -7.47 -2.05 8.53
CA ASP A 58 -7.75 -0.80 9.24
C ASP A 58 -6.50 0.06 9.29
N GLY A 59 -5.35 -0.53 9.51
CA GLY A 59 -4.09 0.20 9.53
C GLY A 59 -3.79 0.81 8.17
N LEU A 60 -4.09 0.10 7.11
CA LEU A 60 -3.88 0.60 5.76
C LEU A 60 -4.83 1.76 5.48
N LEU A 61 -6.09 1.64 5.87
CA LEU A 61 -7.06 2.68 5.66
C LEU A 61 -6.69 3.94 6.44
N ASP A 62 -6.24 3.78 7.69
CA ASP A 62 -5.82 4.92 8.49
C ASP A 62 -4.65 5.64 7.82
N ALA A 63 -3.70 4.90 7.27
CA ALA A 63 -2.55 5.50 6.61
C ALA A 63 -2.98 6.31 5.38
N ILE A 64 -3.97 5.83 4.65
CA ILE A 64 -4.49 6.55 3.50
C ILE A 64 -5.17 7.84 3.95
N LEU A 65 -5.94 7.78 5.01
CA LEU A 65 -6.65 8.96 5.49
C LEU A 65 -5.71 10.02 6.06
N GLU A 66 -4.54 9.61 6.51
CA GLU A 66 -3.58 10.55 7.06
C GLU A 66 -2.68 11.19 6.02
N ARG A 67 -2.69 10.75 4.79
CA ARG A 67 -1.80 11.28 3.77
C ARG A 67 -2.17 12.73 3.41
#